data_6623ea31d52bc4e4ed7f187aac57a755
#
_entry.id   6623ea31d52bc4e4ed7f187aac57a755
#
_cell.length_a   1.000
_cell.length_b   1.000
_cell.length_c   1.000
_cell.angle_alpha   90.00
_cell.angle_beta   90.00
_cell.angle_gamma   90.00
#
_symmetry.space_group_name_H-M   'P 1'
#
loop_
_entity.id
_entity.type
_entity.pdbx_description
1 polymer ?
#
loop_
_entity_poly.entity_id
_entity_poly.type
_entity_poly.pdbx_seq_one_letter_code
_entity_poly.pdbx_strand_id
1 'polypeptide(L)'
;MTFSRIFKPRHKYLLERIGKENDGGYLINPNVILKSDYLLSFGIFDDWSFEKNFITYNRSAKVLCYDDLISFSFIFLRSIKKIVLDLFRFKFKNIFKNLYLIIDYVLISNKIKFHKKNIYKEDLLKIITNFENVFLKIDIEGSEYYILEDIIKIQNKL
;
A
#
# COMPACT_ATOMS: atom_id res chain seq x y z
N MET A 1 -19.05 25.86 -11.59
CA MET A 1 -18.07 25.30 -12.53
C MET A 1 -18.66 24.03 -13.14
N THR A 2 -18.86 23.99 -14.44
CA THR A 2 -19.29 22.78 -15.15
C THR A 2 -18.05 22.07 -15.68
N PHE A 3 -17.74 20.90 -15.15
CA PHE A 3 -16.67 20.06 -15.68
C PHE A 3 -16.97 19.68 -17.14
N SER A 4 -15.95 19.73 -18.00
CA SER A 4 -16.04 19.23 -19.36
C SER A 4 -16.56 17.79 -19.39
N ARG A 5 -17.32 17.39 -20.41
CA ARG A 5 -17.85 16.04 -20.57
C ARG A 5 -16.77 14.95 -20.53
N ILE A 6 -15.56 15.28 -20.94
CA ILE A 6 -14.39 14.39 -20.94
C ILE A 6 -14.02 13.90 -19.53
N PHE A 7 -14.28 14.72 -18.48
CA PHE A 7 -13.97 14.38 -17.08
C PHE A 7 -15.16 13.76 -16.35
N LYS A 8 -16.28 13.53 -17.02
CA LYS A 8 -17.43 12.85 -16.39
C LYS A 8 -17.23 11.35 -16.45
N PRO A 9 -17.37 10.63 -15.32
CA PRO A 9 -17.28 9.19 -15.32
C PRO A 9 -18.38 8.58 -16.19
N ARG A 10 -18.03 7.61 -17.02
CA ARG A 10 -18.97 6.89 -17.89
C ARG A 10 -19.93 6.01 -17.08
N HIS A 11 -19.46 5.51 -15.96
CA HIS A 11 -20.21 4.64 -15.06
C HIS A 11 -20.15 5.17 -13.63
N LYS A 12 -21.19 4.93 -12.86
CA LYS A 12 -21.23 5.23 -11.44
C LYS A 12 -20.99 3.92 -10.68
N TYR A 13 -20.02 3.92 -9.81
CA TYR A 13 -19.72 2.81 -8.90
C TYR A 13 -19.88 3.26 -7.47
N LEU A 14 -20.29 2.35 -6.59
CA LEU A 14 -20.16 2.56 -5.17
C LEU A 14 -18.67 2.50 -4.83
N LEU A 15 -18.14 3.58 -4.28
CA LEU A 15 -16.75 3.66 -3.87
C LEU A 15 -16.68 3.72 -2.35
N GLU A 16 -15.76 2.99 -1.78
CA GLU A 16 -15.45 3.00 -0.36
C GLU A 16 -13.99 3.40 -0.15
N ARG A 17 -13.72 4.06 0.96
CA ARG A 17 -12.35 4.42 1.32
C ARG A 17 -11.66 3.22 1.94
N ILE A 18 -10.57 2.81 1.33
CA ILE A 18 -9.68 1.75 1.79
C ILE A 18 -8.37 2.40 2.24
N GLY A 19 -7.95 2.16 3.48
CA GLY A 19 -6.81 2.82 4.09
C GLY A 19 -7.19 4.00 4.99
N LYS A 20 -6.24 4.87 5.31
CA LYS A 20 -6.45 6.04 6.18
C LYS A 20 -7.32 7.11 5.55
N GLU A 21 -7.88 8.01 6.38
CA GLU A 21 -8.75 9.08 5.90
C GLU A 21 -8.03 10.15 5.07
N ASN A 22 -6.76 10.42 5.34
CA ASN A 22 -6.00 11.43 4.62
C ASN A 22 -5.08 10.77 3.58
N ASP A 23 -3.78 10.85 3.82
CA ASP A 23 -2.77 10.19 3.03
C ASP A 23 -2.76 8.68 3.28
N GLY A 24 -2.53 7.87 2.26
CA GLY A 24 -2.52 6.40 2.32
C GLY A 24 -3.88 5.72 2.20
N GLY A 25 -4.97 6.46 1.89
CA GLY A 25 -6.29 5.90 1.63
C GLY A 25 -6.84 6.26 0.25
N TYR A 26 -7.46 5.27 -0.41
CA TYR A 26 -7.96 5.36 -1.77
C TYR A 26 -9.44 5.04 -1.86
N LEU A 27 -10.17 5.70 -2.75
CA LEU A 27 -11.57 5.41 -3.06
C LEU A 27 -11.63 4.31 -4.12
N ILE A 28 -12.12 3.14 -3.73
CA ILE A 28 -12.10 1.94 -4.56
C ILE A 28 -13.47 1.27 -4.51
N ASN A 29 -13.85 0.64 -5.61
CA ASN A 29 -15.00 -0.26 -5.64
C ASN A 29 -14.64 -1.57 -4.90
N PRO A 30 -15.30 -1.93 -3.79
CA PRO A 30 -14.99 -3.13 -3.03
C PRO A 30 -15.08 -4.42 -3.85
N ASN A 31 -15.91 -4.46 -4.87
CA ASN A 31 -16.05 -5.63 -5.73
C ASN A 31 -14.77 -5.96 -6.49
N VAL A 32 -13.91 -4.98 -6.76
CA VAL A 32 -12.61 -5.24 -7.40
C VAL A 32 -11.68 -5.96 -6.42
N ILE A 33 -11.70 -5.55 -5.14
CA ILE A 33 -10.93 -6.21 -4.08
C ILE A 33 -11.36 -7.68 -3.92
N LEU A 34 -12.67 -7.92 -3.91
CA LEU A 34 -13.23 -9.27 -3.73
C LEU A 34 -12.89 -10.23 -4.87
N LYS A 35 -12.64 -9.71 -6.06
CA LYS A 35 -12.27 -10.51 -7.25
C LYS A 35 -10.76 -10.74 -7.38
N SER A 36 -9.94 -10.06 -6.59
CA SER A 36 -8.49 -10.13 -6.71
C SER A 36 -7.94 -11.30 -5.91
N ASP A 37 -7.06 -12.10 -6.51
CA ASP A 37 -6.32 -13.16 -5.82
C ASP A 37 -5.06 -12.62 -5.12
N TYR A 38 -4.52 -11.52 -5.65
CA TYR A 38 -3.31 -10.89 -5.15
C TYR A 38 -3.47 -9.38 -5.01
N LEU A 39 -2.87 -8.83 -3.95
CA LEU A 39 -2.50 -7.41 -3.87
C LEU A 39 -0.99 -7.31 -4.00
N LEU A 40 -0.54 -6.62 -5.03
CA LEU A 40 0.86 -6.17 -5.15
C LEU A 40 0.92 -4.68 -4.81
N SER A 41 1.59 -4.35 -3.71
CA SER A 41 1.72 -2.98 -3.21
C SER A 41 3.17 -2.53 -3.25
N PHE A 42 3.43 -1.42 -3.93
CA PHE A 42 4.75 -0.83 -4.10
C PHE A 42 4.79 0.55 -3.44
N GLY A 43 5.82 0.79 -2.61
CA GLY A 43 5.99 2.03 -1.86
C GLY A 43 5.01 2.15 -0.69
N ILE A 44 5.23 1.41 0.39
CA ILE A 44 4.35 1.44 1.56
C ILE A 44 4.96 2.15 2.76
N PHE A 45 6.30 2.28 2.77
CA PHE A 45 7.08 2.91 3.84
C PHE A 45 6.67 2.46 5.25
N ASP A 46 6.00 3.31 6.05
CA ASP A 46 5.52 3.00 7.40
C ASP A 46 3.99 3.02 7.53
N ASP A 47 3.27 2.95 6.42
CA ASP A 47 1.82 2.93 6.38
C ASP A 47 1.27 1.78 5.53
N TRP A 48 0.83 0.74 6.20
CA TRP A 48 0.16 -0.43 5.61
C TRP A 48 -1.35 -0.48 5.94
N SER A 49 -1.94 0.68 6.18
CA SER A 49 -3.38 0.78 6.50
C SER A 49 -4.27 0.31 5.35
N PHE A 50 -3.84 0.60 4.11
CA PHE A 50 -4.53 0.14 2.90
C PHE A 50 -4.51 -1.39 2.82
N GLU A 51 -3.37 -2.01 2.99
CA GLU A 51 -3.17 -3.45 2.91
C GLU A 51 -3.94 -4.19 4.00
N LYS A 52 -4.00 -3.62 5.21
CA LYS A 52 -4.83 -4.13 6.32
C LYS A 52 -6.32 -4.12 5.99
N ASN A 53 -6.81 -3.01 5.46
CA ASN A 53 -8.19 -2.93 5.03
C ASN A 53 -8.47 -3.89 3.86
N PHE A 54 -7.58 -3.98 2.89
CA PHE A 54 -7.70 -4.91 1.76
C PHE A 54 -7.93 -6.34 2.22
N ILE A 55 -7.11 -6.84 3.17
CA ILE A 55 -7.26 -8.18 3.75
C ILE A 55 -8.60 -8.33 4.51
N THR A 56 -9.12 -7.25 5.08
CA THR A 56 -10.42 -7.29 5.77
C THR A 56 -11.56 -7.54 4.80
N TYR A 57 -11.49 -6.97 3.60
CA TYR A 57 -12.45 -7.22 2.53
C TYR A 57 -12.26 -8.59 1.88
N ASN A 58 -11.02 -8.96 1.61
CA ASN A 58 -10.70 -10.23 0.94
C ASN A 58 -9.63 -11.01 1.72
N ARG A 59 -10.08 -11.90 2.60
CA ARG A 59 -9.21 -12.70 3.47
C ARG A 59 -8.44 -13.80 2.72
N SER A 60 -8.87 -14.15 1.51
CA SER A 60 -8.23 -15.16 0.68
C SER A 60 -7.11 -14.60 -0.17
N ALA A 61 -7.11 -13.29 -0.43
CA ALA A 61 -6.08 -12.64 -1.22
C ALA A 61 -4.71 -12.69 -0.54
N LYS A 62 -3.68 -12.93 -1.33
CA LYS A 62 -2.29 -12.86 -0.89
C LYS A 62 -1.76 -11.45 -1.10
N VAL A 63 -1.20 -10.87 -0.04
CA VAL A 63 -0.67 -9.50 -0.05
C VAL A 63 0.84 -9.52 -0.04
N LEU A 64 1.44 -8.96 -1.09
CA LEU A 64 2.88 -8.84 -1.27
C LEU A 64 3.24 -7.35 -1.36
N CYS A 65 4.05 -6.89 -0.45
CA CYS A 65 4.46 -5.50 -0.33
C CYS A 65 5.95 -5.34 -0.63
N TYR A 66 6.28 -4.37 -1.46
CA TYR A 66 7.64 -4.09 -1.89
C TYR A 66 8.02 -2.66 -1.55
N ASP A 67 9.11 -2.50 -0.81
CA ASP A 67 9.65 -1.20 -0.41
C ASP A 67 11.12 -1.38 -0.03
N ASP A 68 11.98 -0.44 -0.34
CA ASP A 68 13.42 -0.54 -0.08
C ASP A 68 13.78 -0.34 1.40
N LEU A 69 12.93 0.33 2.15
CA LEU A 69 13.14 0.63 3.57
C LEU A 69 12.43 -0.34 4.49
N ILE A 70 11.37 -1.03 4.01
CA ILE A 70 10.53 -1.86 4.86
C ILE A 70 11.30 -3.06 5.45
N SER A 71 11.52 -3.01 6.75
CA SER A 71 12.05 -4.13 7.54
C SER A 71 11.75 -3.91 9.01
N PHE A 72 11.72 -5.00 9.78
CA PHE A 72 11.55 -4.90 11.24
C PHE A 72 12.62 -3.98 11.87
N SER A 73 13.88 -4.16 11.49
CA SER A 73 14.98 -3.35 12.03
C SER A 73 14.79 -1.85 11.74
N PHE A 74 14.35 -1.50 10.54
CA PHE A 74 14.10 -0.11 10.17
C PHE A 74 12.95 0.48 11.00
N ILE A 75 11.79 -0.21 11.04
CA ILE A 75 10.62 0.23 11.80
C ILE A 75 10.96 0.36 13.29
N PHE A 76 11.65 -0.63 13.86
CA PHE A 76 12.05 -0.63 15.26
C PHE A 76 12.99 0.53 15.59
N LEU A 77 14.11 0.66 14.88
CA LEU A 77 15.11 1.72 15.15
C LEU A 77 14.51 3.12 14.95
N ARG A 78 13.73 3.32 13.91
CA ARG A 78 13.04 4.59 13.66
C ARG A 78 12.05 4.93 14.77
N SER A 79 11.25 3.94 15.19
CA SER A 79 10.27 4.14 16.26
C SER A 79 10.95 4.42 17.61
N ILE A 80 12.01 3.70 17.99
CA ILE A 80 12.77 3.96 19.19
C ILE A 80 13.39 5.36 19.17
N LYS A 81 14.01 5.77 18.06
CA LYS A 81 14.54 7.14 17.91
C LYS A 81 13.45 8.20 18.13
N LYS A 82 12.26 8.01 17.56
CA LYS A 82 11.14 8.93 17.76
C LYS A 82 10.63 8.91 19.21
N ILE A 83 10.53 7.74 19.84
CA ILE A 83 10.11 7.60 21.25
C ILE A 83 11.05 8.38 22.15
N VAL A 84 12.37 8.23 22.00
CA VAL A 84 13.36 8.96 22.79
C VAL A 84 13.21 10.47 22.62
N LEU A 85 13.08 10.95 21.37
CA LEU A 85 12.88 12.38 21.10
C LEU A 85 11.56 12.92 21.67
N ASP A 86 10.49 12.15 21.59
CA ASP A 86 9.17 12.55 22.09
C ASP A 86 9.12 12.50 23.63
N LEU A 87 9.89 11.65 24.26
CA LEU A 87 10.08 11.64 25.72
C LEU A 87 10.68 12.96 26.21
N PHE A 88 11.78 13.42 25.58
CA PHE A 88 12.39 14.73 25.91
C PHE A 88 11.46 15.92 25.63
N ARG A 89 10.50 15.75 24.74
CA ARG A 89 9.50 16.79 24.37
C ARG A 89 8.18 16.65 25.12
N PHE A 90 8.06 15.71 26.05
CA PHE A 90 6.86 15.39 26.82
C PHE A 90 5.63 15.07 25.93
N LYS A 91 5.86 14.49 24.74
CA LYS A 91 4.80 14.14 23.77
C LYS A 91 4.33 12.69 23.94
N PHE A 92 3.74 12.37 25.08
CA PHE A 92 3.35 11.00 25.44
C PHE A 92 2.45 10.31 24.39
N LYS A 93 1.51 11.05 23.78
CA LYS A 93 0.64 10.49 22.74
C LYS A 93 1.43 9.91 21.56
N ASN A 94 2.53 10.56 21.17
CA ASN A 94 3.38 10.09 20.08
C ASN A 94 4.19 8.85 20.49
N ILE A 95 4.57 8.73 21.74
CA ILE A 95 5.26 7.56 22.28
C ILE A 95 4.38 6.33 22.08
N PHE A 96 3.12 6.39 22.52
CA PHE A 96 2.17 5.28 22.32
C PHE A 96 1.94 4.96 20.85
N LYS A 97 1.86 5.97 19.99
CA LYS A 97 1.73 5.77 18.55
C LYS A 97 2.91 5.00 17.96
N ASN A 98 4.14 5.34 18.36
CA ASN A 98 5.35 4.66 17.86
C ASN A 98 5.49 3.24 18.43
N LEU A 99 5.12 3.01 19.68
CA LEU A 99 5.04 1.65 20.25
C LEU A 99 4.01 0.79 19.50
N TYR A 100 2.82 1.35 19.27
CA TYR A 100 1.78 0.67 18.49
C TYR A 100 2.27 0.30 17.09
N LEU A 101 3.02 1.16 16.41
CA LEU A 101 3.55 0.88 15.08
C LEU A 101 4.46 -0.36 15.05
N ILE A 102 5.29 -0.54 16.08
CA ILE A 102 6.16 -1.73 16.20
C ILE A 102 5.31 -2.99 16.37
N ILE A 103 4.35 -2.95 17.28
CA ILE A 103 3.46 -4.09 17.55
C ILE A 103 2.65 -4.43 16.31
N ASP A 104 2.10 -3.41 15.67
CA ASP A 104 1.27 -3.55 14.47
C ASP A 104 2.05 -4.18 13.30
N TYR A 105 3.32 -3.77 13.10
CA TYR A 105 4.20 -4.39 12.12
C TYR A 105 4.38 -5.89 12.36
N VAL A 106 4.65 -6.28 13.61
CA VAL A 106 4.83 -7.70 13.96
C VAL A 106 3.54 -8.50 13.72
N LEU A 107 2.40 -7.96 14.12
CA LEU A 107 1.11 -8.64 13.94
C LEU A 107 0.73 -8.79 12.46
N ILE A 108 0.96 -7.76 11.66
CA ILE A 108 0.58 -7.77 10.25
C ILE A 108 1.56 -8.57 9.39
N SER A 109 2.82 -8.69 9.76
CA SER A 109 3.83 -9.47 9.04
C SER A 109 3.52 -10.97 8.96
N ASN A 110 2.60 -11.47 9.78
CA ASN A 110 2.07 -12.81 9.67
C ASN A 110 1.03 -12.97 8.53
N LYS A 111 0.46 -11.87 8.05
CA LYS A 111 -0.60 -11.84 7.03
C LYS A 111 -0.12 -11.24 5.71
N ILE A 112 0.84 -10.34 5.76
CA ILE A 112 1.41 -9.62 4.62
C ILE A 112 2.87 -10.05 4.46
N LYS A 113 3.29 -10.32 3.23
CA LYS A 113 4.70 -10.57 2.95
C LYS A 113 5.37 -9.26 2.57
N PHE A 114 6.31 -8.81 3.38
CA PHE A 114 7.13 -7.64 3.12
C PHE A 114 8.43 -8.06 2.43
N HIS A 115 8.69 -7.45 1.29
CA HIS A 115 9.92 -7.62 0.52
C HIS A 115 10.72 -6.33 0.54
N LYS A 116 11.85 -6.35 1.25
CA LYS A 116 12.79 -5.23 1.23
C LYS A 116 13.51 -5.21 -0.11
N LYS A 117 12.92 -4.49 -1.06
CA LYS A 117 13.47 -4.40 -2.42
C LYS A 117 13.06 -3.07 -3.04
N ASN A 118 14.04 -2.35 -3.59
CA ASN A 118 13.76 -1.26 -4.49
C ASN A 118 13.26 -1.83 -5.82
N ILE A 119 12.16 -1.28 -6.34
CA ILE A 119 11.52 -1.78 -7.55
C ILE A 119 11.84 -0.84 -8.70
N TYR A 120 12.62 -1.36 -9.62
CA TYR A 120 12.86 -0.73 -10.91
C TYR A 120 11.87 -1.24 -11.96
N LYS A 121 11.72 -0.51 -13.06
CA LYS A 121 10.82 -0.83 -14.18
C LYS A 121 10.86 -2.30 -14.59
N GLU A 122 12.05 -2.86 -14.80
CA GLU A 122 12.26 -4.24 -15.24
C GLU A 122 11.82 -5.28 -14.22
N ASP A 123 11.96 -4.99 -12.94
CA ASP A 123 11.53 -5.85 -11.84
C ASP A 123 10.03 -5.89 -11.72
N LEU A 124 9.36 -4.73 -11.88
CA LEU A 124 7.91 -4.61 -11.76
C LEU A 124 7.21 -5.56 -12.74
N LEU A 125 7.58 -5.52 -14.01
CA LEU A 125 7.00 -6.39 -15.02
C LEU A 125 7.21 -7.87 -14.70
N LYS A 126 8.43 -8.25 -14.32
CA LYS A 126 8.74 -9.63 -13.92
C LYS A 126 7.90 -10.10 -12.74
N ILE A 127 7.66 -9.20 -11.77
CA ILE A 127 6.84 -9.55 -10.60
C ILE A 127 5.38 -9.73 -11.04
N ILE A 128 4.79 -8.75 -11.72
CA ILE A 128 3.37 -8.78 -12.08
C ILE A 128 3.05 -9.96 -13.01
N THR A 129 3.92 -10.28 -13.97
CA THR A 129 3.67 -11.37 -14.92
C THR A 129 3.60 -12.76 -14.30
N ASN A 130 4.05 -12.93 -13.07
CA ASN A 130 3.96 -14.19 -12.32
C ASN A 130 2.59 -14.43 -11.66
N PHE A 131 1.68 -13.45 -11.71
CA PHE A 131 0.39 -13.51 -11.02
C PHE A 131 -0.75 -13.21 -11.99
N GLU A 132 -1.94 -13.67 -11.62
CA GLU A 132 -3.21 -13.38 -12.31
C GLU A 132 -4.21 -12.79 -11.31
N ASN A 133 -5.22 -12.06 -11.78
CA ASN A 133 -6.21 -11.36 -10.95
C ASN A 133 -5.56 -10.47 -9.89
N VAL A 134 -4.66 -9.61 -10.33
CA VAL A 134 -3.85 -8.76 -9.47
C VAL A 134 -4.53 -7.41 -9.22
N PHE A 135 -4.68 -7.04 -7.97
CA PHE A 135 -4.86 -5.65 -7.60
C PHE A 135 -3.48 -4.99 -7.44
N LEU A 136 -3.24 -3.94 -8.20
CA LEU A 136 -1.95 -3.25 -8.21
C LEU A 136 -2.07 -1.89 -7.53
N LYS A 137 -1.31 -1.67 -6.46
CA LYS A 137 -1.10 -0.36 -5.82
C LYS A 137 0.32 0.08 -6.06
N ILE A 138 0.50 1.28 -6.60
CA ILE A 138 1.81 1.87 -6.88
C ILE A 138 1.84 3.27 -6.29
N ASP A 139 2.80 3.48 -5.37
CA ASP A 139 3.02 4.74 -4.67
C ASP A 139 4.52 4.91 -4.44
N ILE A 140 5.28 5.13 -5.52
CA ILE A 140 6.75 5.11 -5.55
C ILE A 140 7.35 6.48 -5.91
N GLU A 141 6.67 7.54 -5.47
CA GLU A 141 7.13 8.94 -5.50
C GLU A 141 7.75 9.37 -6.85
N GLY A 142 6.92 9.40 -7.91
CA GLY A 142 7.29 9.90 -9.24
C GLY A 142 7.87 8.86 -10.18
N SER A 143 8.17 7.65 -9.72
CA SER A 143 8.61 6.55 -10.59
C SER A 143 7.44 5.90 -11.36
N GLU A 144 6.20 6.21 -11.01
CA GLU A 144 4.98 5.72 -11.66
C GLU A 144 4.95 6.02 -13.16
N TYR A 145 5.42 7.21 -13.54
CA TYR A 145 5.44 7.66 -14.95
C TYR A 145 6.30 6.77 -15.85
N TYR A 146 7.39 6.22 -15.31
CA TYR A 146 8.31 5.37 -16.09
C TYR A 146 7.78 3.96 -16.33
N ILE A 147 6.80 3.53 -15.53
CA ILE A 147 6.26 2.16 -15.59
C ILE A 147 4.87 2.10 -16.17
N LEU A 148 4.19 3.24 -16.35
CA LEU A 148 2.79 3.32 -16.78
C LEU A 148 2.55 2.63 -18.14
N GLU A 149 3.42 2.87 -19.12
CA GLU A 149 3.30 2.25 -20.45
C GLU A 149 3.38 0.72 -20.39
N ASP A 150 4.20 0.19 -19.49
CA ASP A 150 4.38 -1.25 -19.34
C ASP A 150 3.20 -1.88 -18.59
N ILE A 151 2.63 -1.15 -17.62
CA ILE A 151 1.38 -1.57 -16.95
C ILE A 151 0.24 -1.69 -17.96
N ILE A 152 0.12 -0.73 -18.88
CA ILE A 152 -0.91 -0.79 -19.92
C ILE A 152 -0.76 -2.04 -20.79
N LYS A 153 0.47 -2.48 -21.09
CA LYS A 153 0.72 -3.69 -21.90
C LYS A 153 0.29 -4.99 -21.19
N ILE A 154 0.29 -4.99 -19.85
CA ILE A 154 -0.07 -6.16 -19.06
C ILE A 154 -1.44 -6.06 -18.39
N GLN A 155 -2.25 -5.09 -18.80
CA GLN A 155 -3.57 -4.82 -18.20
C GLN A 155 -4.51 -6.03 -18.14
N ASN A 156 -4.33 -7.03 -19.00
CA ASN A 156 -5.14 -8.24 -19.02
C ASN A 156 -4.88 -9.17 -17.82
N LYS A 157 -3.84 -8.88 -17.00
CA LYS A 157 -3.50 -9.63 -15.78
C LYS A 157 -3.93 -8.91 -14.49
N LEU A 158 -4.38 -7.67 -14.61
CA LEU A 158 -4.80 -6.80 -13.51
C LEU A 158 -6.29 -6.90 -13.22
#